data_3e4c375f519dd286a84c53c9cd49d30e
#
_entry.id   3e4c375f519dd286a84c53c9cd49d30e
#
_cell.length_a   1.000
_cell.length_b   1.000
_cell.length_c   1.000
_cell.angle_alpha   90.00
_cell.angle_beta   90.00
_cell.angle_gamma   90.00
#
_symmetry.space_group_name_H-M   'P 1'
#
loop_
_entity.id
_entity.type
_entity.pdbx_description
1 polymer ?
#
loop_
_entity_poly.entity_id
_entity_poly.type
_entity_poly.pdbx_seq_one_letter_code
_entity_poly.pdbx_strand_id
1 'polypeptide(L)'
;MASKSPEQVRRLISRSRQPLVFRGLIDSWPMLTYSQSDWTNLFGEKLLECRVGNTDFQNEQPQWESHSLNIKCTYSQLVKWSNNCGDGENPDLSALETSKHFLYYGYKYMKDIFEPEVLRMIDWTAFGYPERNGTESTFWLGTAGAHTPCHYDTYGCNLVAQLSGRKRWILYPPEDTDFLKPTRVPYEESSVYSQINFEKWIGTVPDIEGTHPHVVELFPGDVLFVPRHWWHHVRNEELSVSINSWLELEEEDHEARLHESLVKFLVAHTSRNLPPSVVSELLNPNEVYTLNIFNLT
;
A
#
# COMPACT_ATOMS: atom_id res chain seq x y z
N MET A 1 -12.14 26.01 -15.33
CA MET A 1 -10.75 25.96 -15.83
C MET A 1 -10.71 25.01 -17.02
N ALA A 2 -9.94 25.30 -18.08
CA ALA A 2 -9.84 24.37 -19.21
C ALA A 2 -9.24 23.04 -18.70
N SER A 3 -9.87 21.92 -19.08
CA SER A 3 -9.37 20.57 -18.78
C SER A 3 -7.98 20.43 -19.40
N LYS A 4 -6.98 19.98 -18.63
CA LYS A 4 -5.65 19.66 -19.17
C LYS A 4 -5.74 18.46 -20.10
N SER A 5 -4.96 18.44 -21.19
CA SER A 5 -4.87 17.24 -22.01
C SER A 5 -4.07 16.13 -21.28
N PRO A 6 -4.27 14.84 -21.67
CA PRO A 6 -3.49 13.73 -21.11
C PRO A 6 -1.97 13.97 -21.15
N GLU A 7 -1.45 14.52 -22.25
CA GLU A 7 -0.02 14.82 -22.40
C GLU A 7 0.44 15.94 -21.45
N GLN A 8 -0.43 16.90 -21.17
CA GLN A 8 -0.13 17.95 -20.18
C GLN A 8 -0.10 17.39 -18.76
N VAL A 9 -1.00 16.45 -18.45
CA VAL A 9 -1.02 15.75 -17.15
C VAL A 9 0.22 14.88 -17.01
N ARG A 10 0.55 14.06 -18.02
CA ARG A 10 1.77 13.23 -18.03
C ARG A 10 3.04 14.07 -17.83
N ARG A 11 3.12 15.22 -18.52
CA ARG A 11 4.25 16.16 -18.35
C ARG A 11 4.31 16.75 -16.95
N LEU A 12 3.17 17.00 -16.33
CA LEU A 12 3.11 17.47 -14.95
C LEU A 12 3.62 16.38 -13.99
N ILE A 13 3.16 15.15 -14.15
CA ILE A 13 3.61 13.98 -13.37
C ILE A 13 5.13 13.80 -13.51
N SER A 14 5.66 13.76 -14.74
CA SER A 14 7.09 13.51 -15.00
C SER A 14 8.04 14.60 -14.46
N ARG A 15 7.52 15.80 -14.22
CA ARG A 15 8.32 16.95 -13.72
C ARG A 15 8.12 17.23 -12.24
N SER A 16 7.03 16.76 -11.66
CA SER A 16 6.75 17.04 -10.25
C SER A 16 7.69 16.27 -9.35
N ARG A 17 8.23 16.99 -8.36
CA ARG A 17 9.02 16.41 -7.25
C ARG A 17 8.21 16.37 -5.96
N GLN A 18 6.94 16.79 -5.99
CA GLN A 18 6.04 16.82 -4.85
C GLN A 18 4.75 16.07 -5.17
N PRO A 19 4.07 15.49 -4.16
CA PRO A 19 2.78 14.85 -4.35
C PRO A 19 1.76 15.80 -4.95
N LEU A 20 0.88 15.26 -5.80
CA LEU A 20 -0.19 16.01 -6.45
C LEU A 20 -1.50 15.24 -6.28
N VAL A 21 -2.58 15.96 -6.03
CA VAL A 21 -3.94 15.40 -6.07
C VAL A 21 -4.65 15.89 -7.33
N PHE A 22 -5.06 14.95 -8.16
CA PHE A 22 -5.89 15.19 -9.33
C PHE A 22 -7.35 14.90 -8.98
N ARG A 23 -8.25 15.78 -9.41
CA ARG A 23 -9.70 15.66 -9.20
C ARG A 23 -10.44 15.68 -10.52
N GLY A 24 -11.48 14.85 -10.65
CA GLY A 24 -12.34 14.82 -11.82
C GLY A 24 -11.72 14.16 -13.07
N LEU A 25 -10.57 13.50 -12.95
CA LEU A 25 -9.93 12.80 -14.09
C LEU A 25 -10.40 11.37 -14.27
N ILE A 26 -11.04 10.80 -13.26
CA ILE A 26 -11.56 9.43 -13.26
C ILE A 26 -13.08 9.37 -13.08
N ASP A 27 -13.79 10.50 -13.21
CA ASP A 27 -15.25 10.55 -13.02
C ASP A 27 -16.03 9.61 -13.95
N SER A 28 -15.40 9.20 -15.06
CA SER A 28 -15.95 8.21 -15.99
C SER A 28 -15.76 6.74 -15.58
N TRP A 29 -15.01 6.48 -14.52
CA TRP A 29 -14.79 5.09 -14.10
C TRP A 29 -16.06 4.52 -13.45
N PRO A 30 -16.61 3.40 -13.97
CA PRO A 30 -17.87 2.85 -13.48
C PRO A 30 -17.84 2.52 -11.98
N MET A 31 -16.70 2.09 -11.46
CA MET A 31 -16.55 1.68 -10.05
C MET A 31 -16.73 2.82 -9.05
N LEU A 32 -16.66 4.09 -9.47
CA LEU A 32 -16.95 5.23 -8.57
C LEU A 32 -18.43 5.30 -8.14
N THR A 33 -19.30 4.71 -8.93
CA THR A 33 -20.74 4.69 -8.65
C THR A 33 -21.22 3.38 -7.98
N TYR A 34 -20.29 2.47 -7.71
CA TYR A 34 -20.63 1.17 -7.11
C TYR A 34 -21.16 1.34 -5.69
N SER A 35 -22.36 0.83 -5.50
CA SER A 35 -22.94 0.61 -4.19
C SER A 35 -22.29 -0.60 -3.49
N GLN A 36 -22.58 -0.78 -2.21
CA GLN A 36 -22.13 -1.97 -1.48
C GLN A 36 -22.64 -3.27 -2.13
N SER A 37 -23.87 -3.26 -2.71
CA SER A 37 -24.40 -4.40 -3.43
C SER A 37 -23.65 -4.69 -4.73
N ASP A 38 -23.17 -3.67 -5.45
CA ASP A 38 -22.40 -3.85 -6.67
C ASP A 38 -21.04 -4.50 -6.35
N TRP A 39 -20.36 -4.05 -5.28
CA TRP A 39 -19.15 -4.70 -4.79
C TRP A 39 -19.40 -6.15 -4.35
N THR A 40 -20.52 -6.40 -3.64
CA THR A 40 -20.89 -7.76 -3.24
C THR A 40 -21.09 -8.66 -4.46
N ASN A 41 -21.78 -8.18 -5.48
CA ASN A 41 -22.00 -8.93 -6.72
C ASN A 41 -20.70 -9.17 -7.49
N LEU A 42 -19.81 -8.17 -7.52
CA LEU A 42 -18.52 -8.28 -8.19
C LEU A 42 -17.62 -9.36 -7.57
N PHE A 43 -17.57 -9.43 -6.25
CA PHE A 43 -16.78 -10.43 -5.54
C PHE A 43 -17.49 -11.79 -5.45
N GLY A 44 -18.81 -11.80 -5.39
CA GLY A 44 -19.61 -13.01 -5.20
C GLY A 44 -19.16 -13.80 -3.97
N GLU A 45 -19.02 -15.12 -4.14
CA GLU A 45 -18.55 -16.05 -3.09
C GLU A 45 -17.02 -16.20 -3.03
N LYS A 46 -16.28 -15.35 -3.72
CA LYS A 46 -14.81 -15.37 -3.70
C LYS A 46 -14.29 -15.13 -2.28
N LEU A 47 -13.42 -16.04 -1.82
CA LEU A 47 -12.75 -15.89 -0.53
C LEU A 47 -11.59 -14.91 -0.66
N LEU A 48 -11.64 -13.86 0.13
CA LEU A 48 -10.60 -12.85 0.28
C LEU A 48 -9.70 -13.27 1.44
N GLU A 49 -8.42 -13.43 1.18
CA GLU A 49 -7.42 -13.66 2.22
C GLU A 49 -6.96 -12.31 2.78
N CYS A 50 -7.56 -11.94 3.90
CA CYS A 50 -7.35 -10.64 4.54
C CYS A 50 -6.33 -10.75 5.66
N ARG A 51 -5.38 -9.83 5.69
CA ARG A 51 -4.51 -9.60 6.83
C ARG A 51 -5.31 -9.00 7.98
N VAL A 52 -5.10 -9.54 9.18
CA VAL A 52 -5.66 -9.01 10.42
C VAL A 52 -4.62 -8.14 11.10
N GLY A 53 -4.96 -6.92 11.45
CA GLY A 53 -4.09 -6.06 12.24
C GLY A 53 -4.84 -5.45 13.41
N ASN A 54 -4.08 -4.88 14.37
CA ASN A 54 -4.63 -4.21 15.53
C ASN A 54 -4.79 -2.71 15.24
N THR A 55 -5.93 -2.15 15.59
CA THR A 55 -6.23 -0.72 15.42
C THR A 55 -5.54 0.16 16.46
N ASP A 56 -5.13 -0.41 17.59
CA ASP A 56 -4.43 0.26 18.69
C ASP A 56 -3.14 -0.48 19.04
N PHE A 57 -2.17 -0.41 18.11
CA PHE A 57 -0.89 -1.07 18.26
C PHE A 57 0.14 -0.10 18.85
N GLN A 58 0.36 -0.17 20.17
CA GLN A 58 1.17 0.80 20.94
C GLN A 58 2.65 0.43 21.08
N ASN A 59 3.13 -0.61 20.41
CA ASN A 59 4.55 -0.98 20.44
C ASN A 59 5.44 0.11 19.83
N GLU A 60 6.74 0.09 20.17
CA GLU A 60 7.71 1.04 19.64
C GLU A 60 7.87 0.90 18.11
N GLN A 61 7.91 -0.32 17.61
CA GLN A 61 7.96 -0.61 16.18
C GLN A 61 6.56 -0.83 15.60
N PRO A 62 6.39 -0.65 14.29
CA PRO A 62 5.14 -0.96 13.61
C PRO A 62 4.73 -2.44 13.76
N GLN A 63 3.46 -2.73 13.56
CA GLN A 63 3.01 -4.10 13.37
C GLN A 63 3.41 -4.55 11.97
N TRP A 64 4.43 -5.40 11.88
CA TRP A 64 4.93 -5.94 10.62
C TRP A 64 3.92 -6.92 9.98
N GLU A 65 3.86 -6.90 8.66
CA GLU A 65 2.88 -7.73 7.93
C GLU A 65 3.11 -9.23 8.13
N SER A 66 4.37 -9.69 8.20
CA SER A 66 4.71 -11.10 8.45
C SER A 66 4.29 -11.60 9.83
N HIS A 67 4.11 -10.70 10.79
CA HIS A 67 3.64 -11.05 12.14
C HIS A 67 2.11 -11.01 12.27
N SER A 68 1.41 -10.72 11.18
CA SER A 68 -0.05 -10.63 11.16
C SER A 68 -0.68 -11.98 10.82
N LEU A 69 -1.84 -12.26 11.39
CA LEU A 69 -2.67 -13.37 10.98
C LEU A 69 -3.38 -13.05 9.67
N ASN A 70 -3.62 -14.09 8.86
CA ASN A 70 -4.51 -14.00 7.72
C ASN A 70 -5.76 -14.83 7.96
N ILE A 71 -6.91 -14.28 7.61
CA ILE A 71 -8.19 -14.99 7.63
C ILE A 71 -8.81 -14.98 6.24
N LYS A 72 -9.72 -15.92 5.98
CA LYS A 72 -10.46 -15.98 4.74
C LYS A 72 -11.93 -15.66 4.98
N CYS A 73 -12.47 -14.71 4.23
CA CYS A 73 -13.87 -14.34 4.28
C CYS A 73 -14.36 -13.86 2.91
N THR A 74 -15.67 -13.91 2.66
CA THR A 74 -16.24 -13.24 1.49
C THR A 74 -16.32 -11.73 1.71
N TYR A 75 -16.49 -10.96 0.63
CA TYR A 75 -16.70 -9.52 0.75
C TYR A 75 -17.94 -9.19 1.60
N SER A 76 -19.02 -9.95 1.42
CA SER A 76 -20.25 -9.78 2.22
C SER A 76 -19.98 -10.00 3.72
N GLN A 77 -19.23 -11.03 4.08
CA GLN A 77 -18.87 -11.30 5.48
C GLN A 77 -17.99 -10.19 6.07
N LEU A 78 -17.00 -9.71 5.30
CA LEU A 78 -16.14 -8.60 5.70
C LEU A 78 -16.96 -7.34 6.01
N VAL A 79 -17.92 -7.00 5.13
CA VAL A 79 -18.78 -5.82 5.30
C VAL A 79 -19.72 -5.97 6.50
N LYS A 80 -20.36 -7.12 6.67
CA LYS A 80 -21.21 -7.39 7.85
C LYS A 80 -20.41 -7.24 9.13
N TRP A 81 -19.23 -7.85 9.18
CA TRP A 81 -18.33 -7.74 10.32
C TRP A 81 -17.93 -6.28 10.60
N SER A 82 -17.51 -5.52 9.59
CA SER A 82 -17.08 -4.12 9.75
C SER A 82 -18.21 -3.19 10.27
N ASN A 83 -19.47 -3.56 10.01
CA ASN A 83 -20.65 -2.84 10.49
C ASN A 83 -21.19 -3.37 11.85
N ASN A 84 -20.44 -4.23 12.54
CA ASN A 84 -20.89 -4.89 13.79
C ASN A 84 -22.20 -5.69 13.64
N CYS A 85 -22.52 -6.14 12.44
CA CYS A 85 -23.75 -6.89 12.16
C CYS A 85 -23.58 -8.40 12.38
N GLY A 86 -22.65 -8.83 13.18
CA GLY A 86 -22.34 -10.20 13.59
C GLY A 86 -22.54 -11.25 12.50
N ASP A 87 -21.48 -11.88 12.03
CA ASP A 87 -21.58 -13.01 11.11
C ASP A 87 -21.20 -14.29 11.87
N GLY A 88 -22.22 -14.92 12.49
CA GLY A 88 -22.03 -16.20 13.20
C GLY A 88 -21.64 -17.37 12.30
N GLU A 89 -21.54 -17.14 10.98
CA GLU A 89 -21.22 -18.17 9.98
C GLU A 89 -19.70 -18.35 9.78
N ASN A 90 -18.88 -17.31 10.11
CA ASN A 90 -17.42 -17.39 10.00
C ASN A 90 -16.76 -17.33 11.39
N PRO A 91 -16.22 -18.46 11.89
CA PRO A 91 -15.62 -18.53 13.23
C PRO A 91 -14.41 -17.60 13.40
N ASP A 92 -13.62 -17.41 12.35
CA ASP A 92 -12.42 -16.55 12.41
C ASP A 92 -12.82 -15.09 12.59
N LEU A 93 -13.85 -14.63 11.86
CA LEU A 93 -14.39 -13.26 12.02
C LEU A 93 -15.05 -13.07 13.38
N SER A 94 -15.75 -14.09 13.88
CA SER A 94 -16.44 -14.03 15.17
C SER A 94 -15.49 -13.91 16.35
N ALA A 95 -14.23 -14.31 16.19
CA ALA A 95 -13.18 -14.18 17.20
C ALA A 95 -12.56 -12.76 17.22
N LEU A 96 -12.87 -11.90 16.24
CA LEU A 96 -12.29 -10.58 16.09
C LEU A 96 -13.27 -9.48 16.50
N GLU A 97 -12.77 -8.48 17.22
CA GLU A 97 -13.54 -7.29 17.62
C GLU A 97 -13.20 -6.12 16.67
N THR A 98 -14.20 -5.51 16.04
CA THR A 98 -14.03 -4.37 15.13
C THR A 98 -13.42 -3.14 15.79
N SER A 99 -13.56 -3.00 17.10
CA SER A 99 -12.94 -1.92 17.89
C SER A 99 -11.44 -2.11 18.10
N LYS A 100 -10.91 -3.33 17.93
CA LYS A 100 -9.52 -3.71 18.19
C LYS A 100 -8.78 -4.17 16.94
N HIS A 101 -9.50 -4.60 15.93
CA HIS A 101 -8.91 -5.20 14.74
C HIS A 101 -9.40 -4.53 13.48
N PHE A 102 -8.57 -4.63 12.44
CA PHE A 102 -8.93 -4.29 11.08
C PHE A 102 -8.64 -5.48 10.15
N LEU A 103 -9.29 -5.48 9.00
CA LEU A 103 -9.06 -6.42 7.92
C LEU A 103 -8.53 -5.68 6.69
N TYR A 104 -7.48 -6.23 6.08
CA TYR A 104 -6.86 -5.63 4.91
C TYR A 104 -6.60 -6.66 3.82
N TYR A 105 -7.35 -6.58 2.73
CA TYR A 105 -7.11 -7.28 1.48
C TYR A 105 -6.32 -6.35 0.56
N GLY A 106 -5.01 -6.27 0.81
CA GLY A 106 -4.10 -5.36 0.14
C GLY A 106 -3.15 -6.05 -0.81
N TYR A 107 -2.51 -5.26 -1.69
CA TYR A 107 -1.49 -5.71 -2.63
C TYR A 107 -1.95 -6.88 -3.53
N LYS A 108 -3.12 -6.74 -4.15
CA LYS A 108 -3.67 -7.77 -5.06
C LYS A 108 -3.67 -7.26 -6.49
N TYR A 109 -2.93 -7.90 -7.37
CA TYR A 109 -3.00 -7.55 -8.80
C TYR A 109 -4.42 -7.79 -9.31
N MET A 110 -5.01 -6.77 -9.94
CA MET A 110 -6.40 -6.86 -10.41
C MET A 110 -6.58 -7.99 -11.40
N LYS A 111 -5.59 -8.26 -12.25
CA LYS A 111 -5.61 -9.36 -13.23
C LYS A 111 -5.72 -10.76 -12.60
N ASP A 112 -5.36 -10.92 -11.33
CA ASP A 112 -5.40 -12.20 -10.61
C ASP A 112 -6.73 -12.40 -9.86
N ILE A 113 -7.53 -11.33 -9.75
CA ILE A 113 -8.77 -11.36 -8.98
C ILE A 113 -10.02 -11.02 -9.80
N PHE A 114 -9.89 -10.37 -10.95
CA PHE A 114 -11.02 -9.94 -11.76
C PHE A 114 -10.92 -10.40 -13.21
N GLU A 115 -12.09 -10.58 -13.81
CA GLU A 115 -12.23 -10.90 -15.23
C GLU A 115 -11.84 -9.71 -16.13
N PRO A 116 -11.49 -9.96 -17.41
CA PRO A 116 -11.04 -8.92 -18.34
C PRO A 116 -12.04 -7.76 -18.52
N GLU A 117 -13.32 -7.99 -18.35
CA GLU A 117 -14.39 -6.96 -18.42
C GLU A 117 -14.21 -5.92 -17.33
N VAL A 118 -13.85 -6.37 -16.12
CA VAL A 118 -13.62 -5.50 -14.97
C VAL A 118 -12.31 -4.72 -15.12
N LEU A 119 -11.27 -5.37 -15.67
CA LEU A 119 -9.98 -4.70 -15.91
C LEU A 119 -10.12 -3.53 -16.87
N ARG A 120 -11.00 -3.65 -17.89
CA ARG A 120 -11.29 -2.56 -18.86
C ARG A 120 -12.06 -1.37 -18.27
N MET A 121 -12.61 -1.49 -17.07
CA MET A 121 -13.26 -0.36 -16.38
C MET A 121 -12.26 0.66 -15.81
N ILE A 122 -10.99 0.29 -15.74
CA ILE A 122 -9.89 1.14 -15.29
C ILE A 122 -9.14 1.65 -16.50
N ASP A 123 -8.98 2.97 -16.59
CA ASP A 123 -8.36 3.63 -17.74
C ASP A 123 -7.49 4.80 -17.29
N TRP A 124 -6.18 4.64 -17.41
CA TRP A 124 -5.20 5.66 -17.03
C TRP A 124 -4.88 6.66 -18.16
N THR A 125 -5.64 6.64 -19.25
CA THR A 125 -5.44 7.53 -20.41
C THR A 125 -5.48 9.01 -20.03
N ALA A 126 -6.35 9.41 -19.10
CA ALA A 126 -6.45 10.79 -18.64
C ALA A 126 -5.14 11.31 -18.00
N PHE A 127 -4.30 10.40 -17.52
CA PHE A 127 -2.97 10.68 -16.96
C PHE A 127 -1.84 10.60 -18.00
N GLY A 128 -2.17 10.27 -19.25
CA GLY A 128 -1.23 10.12 -20.37
C GLY A 128 -0.60 8.73 -20.47
N TYR A 129 -1.25 7.71 -19.91
CA TYR A 129 -0.83 6.30 -19.95
C TYR A 129 -1.94 5.42 -20.57
N PRO A 130 -2.22 5.57 -21.88
CA PRO A 130 -3.30 4.84 -22.57
C PRO A 130 -3.04 3.33 -22.67
N GLU A 131 -1.80 2.91 -22.46
CA GLU A 131 -1.39 1.49 -22.43
C GLU A 131 -1.72 0.81 -21.10
N ARG A 132 -2.11 1.58 -20.06
CA ARG A 132 -2.38 1.06 -18.72
C ARG A 132 -3.87 0.99 -18.43
N ASN A 133 -4.26 -0.13 -17.84
CA ASN A 133 -5.64 -0.39 -17.40
C ASN A 133 -5.62 -1.22 -16.09
N GLY A 134 -6.67 -1.96 -15.79
CA GLY A 134 -6.72 -2.83 -14.62
C GLY A 134 -5.66 -3.94 -14.61
N THR A 135 -5.14 -4.33 -15.78
CA THR A 135 -4.10 -5.39 -15.88
C THR A 135 -2.80 -4.97 -15.16
N GLU A 136 -2.41 -3.70 -15.29
CA GLU A 136 -1.24 -3.10 -14.66
C GLU A 136 -1.56 -2.40 -13.34
N SER A 137 -2.72 -2.73 -12.76
CA SER A 137 -3.20 -2.08 -11.55
C SER A 137 -3.30 -3.04 -10.39
N THR A 138 -3.11 -2.51 -9.18
CA THR A 138 -3.20 -3.23 -7.91
C THR A 138 -4.40 -2.74 -7.12
N PHE A 139 -5.12 -3.66 -6.52
CA PHE A 139 -6.36 -3.46 -5.79
C PHE A 139 -6.11 -3.51 -4.27
N TRP A 140 -6.81 -2.64 -3.56
CA TRP A 140 -6.71 -2.51 -2.11
C TRP A 140 -8.11 -2.33 -1.52
N LEU A 141 -8.48 -3.20 -0.60
CA LEU A 141 -9.72 -3.15 0.16
C LEU A 141 -9.40 -3.29 1.64
N GLY A 142 -9.83 -2.37 2.46
CA GLY A 142 -9.61 -2.45 3.91
C GLY A 142 -10.71 -1.80 4.72
N THR A 143 -10.94 -2.32 5.91
CA THR A 143 -11.87 -1.75 6.88
C THR A 143 -11.28 -0.50 7.54
N ALA A 144 -12.06 0.22 8.33
CA ALA A 144 -11.57 1.34 9.13
C ALA A 144 -10.36 0.88 9.99
N GLY A 145 -9.33 1.72 10.06
CA GLY A 145 -8.10 1.42 10.77
C GLY A 145 -7.08 0.59 9.97
N ALA A 146 -7.47 -0.03 8.84
CA ALA A 146 -6.52 -0.74 8.00
C ALA A 146 -5.44 0.21 7.48
N HIS A 147 -4.18 -0.16 7.66
CA HIS A 147 -3.04 0.68 7.31
C HIS A 147 -1.87 -0.13 6.77
N THR A 148 -0.99 0.56 6.06
CA THR A 148 0.35 0.09 5.71
C THR A 148 1.34 0.93 6.51
N PRO A 149 2.31 0.31 7.22
CA PRO A 149 3.36 1.03 7.93
C PRO A 149 4.06 2.04 7.00
N CYS A 150 4.61 3.10 7.59
CA CYS A 150 5.30 4.12 6.80
C CYS A 150 6.47 3.52 6.02
N HIS A 151 6.50 3.76 4.71
CA HIS A 151 7.50 3.23 3.79
C HIS A 151 7.66 4.15 2.57
N TYR A 152 8.68 3.91 1.79
CA TYR A 152 8.74 4.39 0.41
C TYR A 152 8.88 3.23 -0.57
N ASP A 153 8.31 3.38 -1.76
CA ASP A 153 8.52 2.43 -2.85
C ASP A 153 9.92 2.62 -3.45
N THR A 154 10.64 1.52 -3.66
CA THR A 154 12.05 1.57 -4.13
C THR A 154 12.15 1.95 -5.60
N TYR A 155 11.12 1.67 -6.38
CA TYR A 155 11.09 1.94 -7.83
C TYR A 155 9.91 2.79 -8.23
N GLY A 156 10.12 3.56 -9.29
CA GLY A 156 9.09 4.32 -9.97
C GLY A 156 8.41 5.39 -9.13
N CYS A 157 7.25 5.76 -9.58
CA CYS A 157 6.30 6.60 -8.87
C CYS A 157 4.92 5.96 -8.92
N ASN A 158 3.97 6.48 -8.15
CA ASN A 158 2.70 5.82 -7.93
C ASN A 158 1.52 6.75 -8.24
N LEU A 159 0.52 6.26 -8.98
CA LEU A 159 -0.80 6.88 -9.11
C LEU A 159 -1.81 6.05 -8.33
N VAL A 160 -2.47 6.66 -7.35
CA VAL A 160 -3.43 5.98 -6.46
C VAL A 160 -4.79 6.62 -6.60
N ALA A 161 -5.74 5.88 -7.16
CA ALA A 161 -7.14 6.27 -7.31
C ALA A 161 -7.98 5.80 -6.13
N GLN A 162 -8.67 6.70 -5.47
CA GLN A 162 -9.65 6.38 -4.42
C GLN A 162 -11.00 6.13 -5.08
N LEU A 163 -11.57 4.92 -4.88
CA LEU A 163 -12.83 4.53 -5.50
C LEU A 163 -14.01 4.57 -4.53
N SER A 164 -13.79 4.18 -3.28
CA SER A 164 -14.83 4.16 -2.25
C SER A 164 -14.21 4.38 -0.88
N GLY A 165 -14.97 5.00 0.01
CA GLY A 165 -14.48 5.34 1.34
C GLY A 165 -13.39 6.41 1.31
N ARG A 166 -12.72 6.59 2.44
CA ARG A 166 -11.75 7.66 2.64
C ARG A 166 -10.45 7.10 3.22
N LYS A 167 -9.32 7.55 2.65
CA LYS A 167 -7.98 7.24 3.15
C LYS A 167 -7.23 8.50 3.52
N ARG A 168 -6.54 8.44 4.65
CA ARG A 168 -5.61 9.47 5.10
C ARG A 168 -4.18 9.06 4.77
N TRP A 169 -3.45 9.99 4.16
CA TRP A 169 -2.05 9.83 3.79
C TRP A 169 -1.22 10.85 4.54
N ILE A 170 -0.10 10.40 5.09
CA ILE A 170 0.96 11.27 5.61
C ILE A 170 2.19 10.97 4.78
N LEU A 171 2.66 11.97 4.04
CA LEU A 171 3.79 11.83 3.13
C LEU A 171 4.96 12.68 3.61
N TYR A 172 6.17 12.17 3.41
CA TYR A 172 7.40 12.92 3.72
C TYR A 172 8.33 12.90 2.52
N PRO A 173 9.05 14.01 2.27
CA PRO A 173 10.01 14.05 1.16
C PRO A 173 11.20 13.13 1.41
N PRO A 174 11.92 12.71 0.35
CA PRO A 174 13.10 11.85 0.48
C PRO A 174 14.18 12.39 1.41
N GLU A 175 14.28 13.70 1.54
CA GLU A 175 15.22 14.41 2.42
C GLU A 175 15.01 14.11 3.89
N ASP A 176 13.81 13.67 4.28
CA ASP A 176 13.49 13.30 5.66
C ASP A 176 13.89 11.86 6.03
N THR A 177 14.52 11.11 5.12
CA THR A 177 14.84 9.67 5.28
C THR A 177 15.57 9.36 6.58
N ASP A 178 16.58 10.13 6.96
CA ASP A 178 17.36 9.87 8.16
C ASP A 178 16.52 10.00 9.45
N PHE A 179 15.54 10.90 9.46
CA PHE A 179 14.64 11.10 10.59
C PHE A 179 13.59 9.98 10.70
N LEU A 180 13.24 9.34 9.57
CA LEU A 180 12.24 8.28 9.49
C LEU A 180 12.78 6.89 9.81
N LYS A 181 14.07 6.77 10.14
CA LYS A 181 14.72 5.53 10.59
C LYS A 181 14.44 4.34 9.67
N PRO A 182 15.01 4.31 8.47
CA PRO A 182 14.81 3.21 7.53
C PRO A 182 15.24 1.87 8.12
N THR A 183 14.51 0.79 7.80
CA THR A 183 14.78 -0.57 8.27
C THR A 183 16.05 -1.15 7.66
N ARG A 184 16.42 -0.73 6.47
CA ARG A 184 17.51 -1.30 5.70
C ARG A 184 18.03 -0.36 4.61
N VAL A 185 19.19 -0.71 4.06
CA VAL A 185 19.65 -0.18 2.78
C VAL A 185 18.85 -0.84 1.65
N PRO A 186 18.38 -0.12 0.64
CA PRO A 186 17.65 -0.71 -0.48
C PRO A 186 18.50 -1.76 -1.22
N TYR A 187 18.00 -2.98 -1.33
CA TYR A 187 18.53 -4.04 -2.18
C TYR A 187 17.48 -5.06 -2.60
N GLU A 188 16.22 -4.66 -2.63
CA GLU A 188 15.09 -5.50 -2.98
C GLU A 188 13.99 -4.72 -3.70
N GLU A 189 13.25 -5.41 -4.58
CA GLU A 189 12.17 -4.83 -5.41
C GLU A 189 10.91 -4.44 -4.65
N SER A 190 10.97 -3.99 -3.44
CA SER A 190 9.74 -3.62 -2.76
C SER A 190 9.86 -2.27 -2.06
N SER A 191 9.55 -2.23 -0.81
CA SER A 191 9.51 -1.02 -0.02
C SER A 191 10.62 -1.03 1.02
N VAL A 192 11.09 0.16 1.39
CA VAL A 192 11.87 0.37 2.61
C VAL A 192 10.95 0.94 3.66
N TYR A 193 10.84 0.26 4.80
CA TYR A 193 9.95 0.67 5.88
C TYR A 193 10.64 1.56 6.89
N SER A 194 9.85 2.41 7.54
CA SER A 194 10.26 3.14 8.74
C SER A 194 10.12 2.24 9.99
N GLN A 195 11.08 2.31 10.89
CA GLN A 195 10.99 1.66 12.20
C GLN A 195 10.05 2.39 13.16
N ILE A 196 9.51 3.53 12.78
CA ILE A 196 8.63 4.34 13.61
C ILE A 196 7.19 3.83 13.47
N ASN A 197 6.54 3.56 14.60
CA ASN A 197 5.14 3.20 14.63
C ASN A 197 4.25 4.43 14.54
N PHE A 198 3.69 4.68 13.37
CA PHE A 198 2.81 5.82 13.08
C PHE A 198 1.44 5.71 13.76
N GLU A 199 1.01 4.51 14.16
CA GLU A 199 -0.26 4.29 14.83
C GLU A 199 -0.31 4.90 16.26
N LYS A 200 0.82 5.34 16.79
CA LYS A 200 0.87 6.14 18.03
C LYS A 200 0.29 7.56 17.88
N TRP A 201 0.11 8.04 16.64
CA TRP A 201 -0.39 9.39 16.32
C TRP A 201 -1.70 9.34 15.52
N ILE A 202 -2.61 8.42 15.84
CA ILE A 202 -3.91 8.32 15.16
C ILE A 202 -4.63 9.66 15.24
N GLY A 203 -5.11 10.15 14.08
CA GLY A 203 -5.82 11.42 13.97
C GLY A 203 -4.95 12.69 14.00
N THR A 204 -3.66 12.54 14.26
CA THR A 204 -2.70 13.67 14.27
C THR A 204 -1.59 13.45 13.24
N VAL A 205 -0.62 14.33 13.21
CA VAL A 205 0.62 14.17 12.44
C VAL A 205 1.72 13.80 13.42
N PRO A 206 2.54 12.77 13.14
CA PRO A 206 3.69 12.46 13.99
C PRO A 206 4.59 13.67 14.17
N ASP A 207 4.88 14.01 15.44
CA ASP A 207 5.83 15.06 15.80
C ASP A 207 7.25 14.47 15.78
N ILE A 208 7.82 14.40 14.58
CA ILE A 208 9.21 13.94 14.37
C ILE A 208 10.03 15.18 13.99
N GLU A 209 10.88 15.61 14.92
CA GLU A 209 11.70 16.81 14.75
C GLU A 209 12.53 16.72 13.45
N GLY A 210 12.54 17.80 12.68
CA GLY A 210 13.29 17.91 11.44
C GLY A 210 12.57 17.36 10.21
N THR A 211 11.36 16.81 10.33
CA THR A 211 10.58 16.31 9.18
C THR A 211 9.60 17.34 8.62
N HIS A 212 9.19 17.12 7.37
CA HIS A 212 8.30 18.01 6.61
C HIS A 212 7.06 17.25 6.11
N PRO A 213 6.12 16.87 6.99
CA PRO A 213 4.96 16.06 6.61
C PRO A 213 3.98 16.80 5.72
N HIS A 214 3.50 16.12 4.69
CA HIS A 214 2.38 16.51 3.85
C HIS A 214 1.20 15.60 4.16
N VAL A 215 0.08 16.14 4.57
CA VAL A 215 -1.13 15.37 4.88
C VAL A 215 -2.17 15.57 3.80
N VAL A 216 -2.73 14.48 3.32
CA VAL A 216 -3.83 14.51 2.36
C VAL A 216 -4.87 13.46 2.71
N GLU A 217 -6.14 13.83 2.60
CA GLU A 217 -7.26 12.89 2.62
C GLU A 217 -7.77 12.71 1.19
N LEU A 218 -7.92 11.45 0.78
CA LEU A 218 -8.48 11.09 -0.52
C LEU A 218 -9.91 10.65 -0.37
N PHE A 219 -10.76 11.23 -1.20
CA PHE A 219 -12.18 10.91 -1.35
C PHE A 219 -12.42 10.22 -2.70
N PRO A 220 -13.54 9.51 -2.88
CA PRO A 220 -13.88 8.88 -4.15
C PRO A 220 -13.76 9.87 -5.31
N GLY A 221 -13.04 9.49 -6.37
CA GLY A 221 -12.72 10.33 -7.52
C GLY A 221 -11.39 11.09 -7.44
N ASP A 222 -10.76 11.15 -6.27
CA ASP A 222 -9.41 11.71 -6.13
C ASP A 222 -8.34 10.71 -6.61
N VAL A 223 -7.30 11.22 -7.26
CA VAL A 223 -6.09 10.45 -7.61
C VAL A 223 -4.87 11.15 -7.06
N LEU A 224 -4.13 10.46 -6.20
CA LEU A 224 -2.87 10.92 -5.64
C LEU A 224 -1.71 10.45 -6.52
N PHE A 225 -0.86 11.36 -6.94
CA PHE A 225 0.47 11.08 -7.45
C PHE A 225 1.47 11.12 -6.29
N VAL A 226 2.17 10.01 -6.07
CA VAL A 226 3.27 9.88 -5.12
C VAL A 226 4.57 9.84 -5.92
N PRO A 227 5.44 10.87 -5.83
CA PRO A 227 6.72 10.85 -6.53
C PRO A 227 7.66 9.76 -5.97
N ARG A 228 8.69 9.45 -6.75
CA ARG A 228 9.71 8.47 -6.37
C ARG A 228 10.30 8.77 -4.99
N HIS A 229 10.44 7.71 -4.16
CA HIS A 229 11.04 7.71 -2.83
C HIS A 229 10.34 8.60 -1.79
N TRP A 230 9.14 9.10 -2.07
CA TRP A 230 8.35 9.78 -1.05
C TRP A 230 7.87 8.75 -0.03
N TRP A 231 8.24 8.96 1.21
CA TRP A 231 7.73 8.20 2.34
C TRP A 231 6.24 8.42 2.51
N HIS A 232 5.50 7.36 2.81
CA HIS A 232 4.07 7.49 3.01
C HIS A 232 3.54 6.47 4.02
N HIS A 233 2.73 6.96 4.92
CA HIS A 233 1.87 6.17 5.78
C HIS A 233 0.43 6.32 5.31
N VAL A 234 -0.28 5.20 5.16
CA VAL A 234 -1.63 5.17 4.59
C VAL A 234 -2.56 4.47 5.57
N ARG A 235 -3.63 5.16 5.94
CA ARG A 235 -4.65 4.62 6.85
C ARG A 235 -6.05 4.80 6.25
N ASN A 236 -6.87 3.75 6.34
CA ASN A 236 -8.28 3.81 6.02
C ASN A 236 -9.05 4.46 7.18
N GLU A 237 -9.79 5.52 6.90
CA GLU A 237 -10.66 6.15 7.89
C GLU A 237 -12.02 5.46 7.99
N GLU A 238 -12.38 4.73 6.95
CA GLU A 238 -13.61 3.93 6.83
C GLU A 238 -13.36 2.74 5.90
N LEU A 239 -14.36 1.88 5.67
CA LEU A 239 -14.27 0.82 4.66
C LEU A 239 -13.94 1.45 3.31
N SER A 240 -12.78 1.13 2.77
CA SER A 240 -12.23 1.83 1.61
C SER A 240 -11.74 0.89 0.53
N VAL A 241 -11.95 1.31 -0.71
CA VAL A 241 -11.40 0.68 -1.92
C VAL A 241 -10.56 1.68 -2.66
N SER A 242 -9.34 1.30 -3.02
CA SER A 242 -8.47 2.07 -3.92
C SER A 242 -7.76 1.15 -4.89
N ILE A 243 -7.30 1.76 -5.99
CA ILE A 243 -6.53 1.08 -7.04
C ILE A 243 -5.30 1.94 -7.31
N ASN A 244 -4.16 1.31 -7.53
CA ASN A 244 -2.99 2.04 -7.94
C ASN A 244 -2.32 1.43 -9.18
N SER A 245 -1.52 2.25 -9.87
CA SER A 245 -0.60 1.82 -10.92
C SER A 245 0.78 2.41 -10.64
N TRP A 246 1.79 1.55 -10.51
CA TRP A 246 3.18 1.98 -10.44
C TRP A 246 3.69 2.31 -11.84
N LEU A 247 4.31 3.49 -11.96
CA LEU A 247 4.88 4.00 -13.21
C LEU A 247 6.40 3.88 -13.12
N GLU A 248 6.98 3.06 -13.97
CA GLU A 248 8.42 2.88 -14.02
C GLU A 248 9.14 4.14 -14.52
N LEU A 249 10.33 4.40 -13.97
CA LEU A 249 11.26 5.45 -14.39
C LEU A 249 12.50 4.76 -14.97
N GLU A 250 12.52 4.57 -16.29
CA GLU A 250 13.44 3.66 -16.99
C GLU A 250 14.92 3.81 -16.60
N GLU A 251 15.45 5.03 -16.60
CA GLU A 251 16.87 5.26 -16.32
C GLU A 251 17.20 5.09 -14.83
N GLU A 252 16.45 5.78 -13.96
CA GLU A 252 16.70 5.78 -12.51
C GLU A 252 16.43 4.39 -11.89
N ASP A 253 15.40 3.70 -12.37
CA ASP A 253 15.05 2.38 -11.87
C ASP A 253 16.05 1.32 -12.35
N HIS A 254 16.58 1.45 -13.57
CA HIS A 254 17.59 0.52 -14.09
C HIS A 254 18.88 0.55 -13.23
N GLU A 255 19.37 1.73 -12.90
CA GLU A 255 20.57 1.88 -12.05
C GLU A 255 20.31 1.31 -10.64
N ALA A 256 19.15 1.62 -10.04
CA ALA A 256 18.79 1.11 -8.73
C ALA A 256 18.70 -0.43 -8.73
N ARG A 257 18.07 -1.05 -9.73
CA ARG A 257 18.00 -2.51 -9.89
C ARG A 257 19.39 -3.15 -10.05
N LEU A 258 20.30 -2.49 -10.75
CA LEU A 258 21.67 -2.97 -10.87
C LEU A 258 22.38 -2.99 -9.52
N HIS A 259 22.27 -1.90 -8.74
CA HIS A 259 22.86 -1.81 -7.41
C HIS A 259 22.26 -2.87 -6.47
N GLU A 260 20.96 -3.04 -6.46
CA GLU A 260 20.30 -4.06 -5.64
C GLU A 260 20.73 -5.48 -6.03
N SER A 261 20.83 -5.76 -7.31
CA SER A 261 21.30 -7.06 -7.81
C SER A 261 22.71 -7.38 -7.32
N LEU A 262 23.59 -6.38 -7.28
CA LEU A 262 24.96 -6.54 -6.74
C LEU A 262 24.94 -6.81 -5.24
N VAL A 263 24.12 -6.07 -4.48
CA VAL A 263 24.00 -6.28 -3.02
C VAL A 263 23.40 -7.66 -2.73
N LYS A 264 22.33 -8.05 -3.42
CA LYS A 264 21.75 -9.41 -3.32
C LYS A 264 22.77 -10.50 -3.61
N PHE A 265 23.55 -10.34 -4.68
CA PHE A 265 24.60 -11.28 -5.02
C PHE A 265 25.65 -11.39 -3.91
N LEU A 266 26.12 -10.27 -3.36
CA LEU A 266 27.10 -10.27 -2.27
C LEU A 266 26.54 -10.92 -1.00
N VAL A 267 25.31 -10.58 -0.61
CA VAL A 267 24.63 -11.18 0.55
C VAL A 267 24.49 -12.69 0.36
N ALA A 268 23.95 -13.14 -0.78
CA ALA A 268 23.79 -14.56 -1.08
C ALA A 268 25.14 -15.32 -1.10
N HIS A 269 26.19 -14.69 -1.63
CA HIS A 269 27.52 -15.32 -1.69
C HIS A 269 28.16 -15.44 -0.31
N THR A 270 28.09 -14.43 0.52
CA THR A 270 28.69 -14.42 1.87
C THR A 270 27.93 -15.31 2.86
N SER A 271 26.62 -15.43 2.67
CA SER A 271 25.74 -16.24 3.55
C SER A 271 25.52 -17.67 3.06
N ARG A 272 26.16 -18.11 1.98
CA ARG A 272 25.97 -19.46 1.35
C ARG A 272 26.13 -20.66 2.29
N ASN A 273 26.84 -20.51 3.40
CA ASN A 273 27.07 -21.54 4.39
C ASN A 273 26.08 -21.50 5.55
N LEU A 274 25.13 -20.57 5.55
CA LEU A 274 24.06 -20.45 6.55
C LEU A 274 22.86 -21.31 6.14
N PRO A 275 21.99 -21.68 7.10
CA PRO A 275 20.74 -22.34 6.79
C PRO A 275 19.88 -21.55 5.80
N PRO A 276 19.12 -22.21 4.89
CA PRO A 276 18.29 -21.52 3.89
C PRO A 276 17.29 -20.52 4.48
N SER A 277 16.74 -20.79 5.67
CA SER A 277 15.85 -19.87 6.38
C SER A 277 16.54 -18.55 6.73
N VAL A 278 17.77 -18.62 7.26
CA VAL A 278 18.57 -17.45 7.61
C VAL A 278 18.96 -16.66 6.35
N VAL A 279 19.32 -17.36 5.27
CA VAL A 279 19.62 -16.70 3.98
C VAL A 279 18.41 -15.98 3.43
N SER A 280 17.22 -16.59 3.53
CA SER A 280 15.96 -15.96 3.11
C SER A 280 15.67 -14.68 3.90
N GLU A 281 15.87 -14.69 5.22
CA GLU A 281 15.71 -13.51 6.07
C GLU A 281 16.71 -12.40 5.70
N LEU A 282 17.96 -12.73 5.46
CA LEU A 282 18.99 -11.77 5.04
C LEU A 282 18.73 -11.19 3.65
N LEU A 283 18.06 -11.92 2.77
CA LEU A 283 17.70 -11.48 1.44
C LEU A 283 16.37 -10.71 1.38
N ASN A 284 15.56 -10.77 2.44
CA ASN A 284 14.31 -10.01 2.56
C ASN A 284 14.24 -9.28 3.92
N PRO A 285 15.03 -8.24 4.14
CA PRO A 285 15.11 -7.54 5.42
C PRO A 285 14.04 -6.45 5.57
N ASN A 286 12.86 -6.60 4.97
CA ASN A 286 11.77 -5.64 5.11
C ASN A 286 11.29 -5.50 6.55
N GLU A 287 11.60 -6.50 7.39
CA GLU A 287 11.28 -6.50 8.80
C GLU A 287 12.55 -6.63 9.63
N VAL A 288 12.65 -5.85 10.70
CA VAL A 288 13.78 -5.92 11.61
C VAL A 288 13.61 -7.15 12.50
N TYR A 289 14.18 -8.27 12.08
CA TYR A 289 14.41 -9.37 13.00
C TYR A 289 15.57 -8.95 13.91
N THR A 290 15.34 -8.94 15.21
CA THR A 290 16.43 -8.87 16.19
C THR A 290 17.15 -10.23 16.14
N LEU A 291 18.02 -10.41 15.17
CA LEU A 291 19.00 -11.49 15.20
C LEU A 291 19.87 -11.25 16.44
N ASN A 292 19.62 -11.97 17.51
CA ASN A 292 20.59 -12.13 18.59
C ASN A 292 21.80 -12.93 18.04
N ILE A 293 22.62 -12.23 17.23
CA ILE A 293 23.85 -12.80 16.64
C ILE A 293 24.88 -13.16 17.73
N PHE A 294 24.64 -12.73 18.97
CA PHE A 294 25.54 -12.97 20.09
C PHE A 294 25.38 -14.32 20.81
N ASN A 295 24.50 -15.22 20.34
CA ASN A 295 24.34 -16.56 20.93
C ASN A 295 24.93 -17.71 20.06
N LEU A 296 25.82 -17.39 19.12
CA LEU A 296 26.55 -18.38 18.33
C LEU A 296 28.05 -18.41 18.72
N THR A 297 28.34 -18.48 20.05
CA THR A 297 29.66 -18.87 20.54
C THR A 297 29.60 -20.16 21.32
#